data_1b3e27fd2ad8984cb05e8916a03f61d2
#
_entry.id   1b3e27fd2ad8984cb05e8916a03f61d2
#
_cell.length_a   1.000
_cell.length_b   1.000
_cell.length_c   1.000
_cell.angle_alpha   90.00
_cell.angle_beta   90.00
_cell.angle_gamma   90.00
#
_symmetry.space_group_name_H-M   'P 1'
#
loop_
_entity.id
_entity.type
_entity.pdbx_description
1 polymer ?
#
loop_
_entity_poly.entity_id
_entity_poly.type
_entity_poly.pdbx_seq_one_letter_code
_entity_poly.pdbx_strand_id
1 'polypeptide(L)'
;VLRASRDDLFTDSLGVRERGILIHAAVAEAIQAIAGLDKPADELLALALAAADVALDPHTGSTLRGAALRTTRGDVRSLVRWSLENRQYSFREAEKGFGEGESWAPLQLGPYRLSGRVDRIDVSSDGQGVRVIDYKSGQPPSRNDEHALQGWLYARKVATELGAGQVQSLYLGLARRVPLPKESYSGAPDGTELLDREQYALGKLEAL
;
A
#
# COMPACT_ATOMS: atom_id res chain seq x y z
N VAL A 1 -45.49 6.74 6.75
CA VAL A 1 -44.66 6.09 5.74
C VAL A 1 -43.24 6.43 6.08
N LEU A 2 -42.52 5.51 6.77
CA LEU A 2 -41.09 5.62 7.06
C LEU A 2 -40.33 5.45 5.74
N ARG A 3 -39.75 6.54 5.23
CA ARG A 3 -38.70 6.49 4.20
C ARG A 3 -37.38 6.37 4.93
N ALA A 4 -36.95 5.15 5.23
CA ALA A 4 -35.54 4.90 5.49
C ALA A 4 -34.78 5.10 4.17
N SER A 5 -33.78 5.98 4.15
CA SER A 5 -32.91 6.08 3.00
C SER A 5 -32.10 4.79 2.90
N ARG A 6 -31.71 4.41 1.69
CA ARG A 6 -30.88 3.20 1.48
C ARG A 6 -29.54 3.28 2.23
N ASP A 7 -29.11 4.49 2.55
CA ASP A 7 -27.88 4.78 3.28
C ASP A 7 -28.02 4.49 4.79
N ASP A 8 -29.22 4.64 5.38
CA ASP A 8 -29.46 4.37 6.80
C ASP A 8 -29.44 2.87 7.15
N LEU A 9 -29.64 2.00 6.15
CA LEU A 9 -29.60 0.53 6.32
C LEU A 9 -28.16 -0.03 6.32
N PHE A 10 -27.15 0.75 5.94
CA PHE A 10 -25.75 0.31 5.81
C PHE A 10 -24.78 1.02 6.76
N THR A 11 -25.26 1.86 7.67
CA THR A 11 -24.42 2.57 8.66
C THR A 11 -23.65 1.64 9.60
N ASP A 12 -24.04 0.38 9.68
CA ASP A 12 -23.39 -0.64 10.52
C ASP A 12 -22.40 -1.53 9.76
N SER A 13 -22.27 -1.40 8.44
CA SER A 13 -21.29 -2.14 7.63
C SER A 13 -20.09 -1.25 7.30
N LEU A 14 -18.89 -1.84 7.29
CA LEU A 14 -17.69 -1.14 6.80
C LEU A 14 -17.86 -0.83 5.31
N GLY A 15 -17.84 0.47 4.95
CA GLY A 15 -17.78 0.90 3.57
C GLY A 15 -16.47 0.46 2.89
N VAL A 16 -16.45 0.38 1.55
CA VAL A 16 -15.26 -0.04 0.79
C VAL A 16 -14.04 0.81 1.14
N ARG A 17 -14.23 2.14 1.27
CA ARG A 17 -13.16 3.08 1.63
C ARG A 17 -12.67 2.87 3.07
N GLU A 18 -13.59 2.72 4.02
CA GLU A 18 -13.25 2.50 5.43
C GLU A 18 -12.49 1.17 5.61
N ARG A 19 -12.96 0.11 4.94
CA ARG A 19 -12.27 -1.19 4.93
C ARG A 19 -10.86 -1.08 4.34
N GLY A 20 -10.68 -0.30 3.25
CA GLY A 20 -9.36 -0.03 2.68
C GLY A 20 -8.43 0.60 3.71
N ILE A 21 -8.86 1.67 4.38
CA ILE A 21 -8.08 2.35 5.43
C ILE A 21 -7.69 1.38 6.55
N LEU A 22 -8.62 0.55 7.01
CA LEU A 22 -8.36 -0.44 8.07
C LEU A 22 -7.37 -1.52 7.62
N ILE A 23 -7.43 -2.00 6.38
CA ILE A 23 -6.46 -2.95 5.84
C ILE A 23 -5.06 -2.33 5.84
N HIS A 24 -4.90 -1.10 5.33
CA HIS A 24 -3.61 -0.42 5.28
C HIS A 24 -3.02 -0.26 6.69
N ALA A 25 -3.78 0.29 7.64
CA ALA A 25 -3.34 0.47 9.01
C ALA A 25 -2.96 -0.87 9.68
N ALA A 26 -3.80 -1.89 9.56
CA ALA A 26 -3.55 -3.18 10.18
C ALA A 26 -2.34 -3.92 9.56
N VAL A 27 -2.13 -3.81 8.25
CA VAL A 27 -0.96 -4.41 7.59
C VAL A 27 0.32 -3.64 7.94
N ALA A 28 0.28 -2.31 8.03
CA ALA A 28 1.41 -1.51 8.47
C ALA A 28 1.88 -1.93 9.87
N GLU A 29 0.98 -1.99 10.85
CA GLU A 29 1.28 -2.45 12.22
C GLU A 29 1.81 -3.90 12.23
N ALA A 30 1.17 -4.79 11.47
CA ALA A 30 1.58 -6.19 11.39
C ALA A 30 3.02 -6.35 10.88
N ILE A 31 3.37 -5.67 9.79
CA ILE A 31 4.71 -5.78 9.18
C ILE A 31 5.76 -5.09 10.04
N GLN A 32 5.44 -3.94 10.62
CA GLN A 32 6.33 -3.23 11.53
C GLN A 32 6.66 -4.06 12.78
N ALA A 33 5.68 -4.76 13.35
CA ALA A 33 5.86 -5.58 14.54
C ALA A 33 6.83 -6.76 14.33
N ILE A 34 7.03 -7.22 13.10
CA ILE A 34 7.93 -8.34 12.78
C ILE A 34 9.21 -7.92 12.05
N ALA A 35 9.37 -6.61 11.81
CA ALA A 35 10.53 -6.08 11.10
C ALA A 35 11.84 -6.40 11.85
N GLY A 36 12.83 -6.94 11.15
CA GLY A 36 14.14 -7.27 11.72
C GLY A 36 14.16 -8.46 12.70
N LEU A 37 13.02 -9.12 12.95
CA LEU A 37 13.01 -10.30 13.80
C LEU A 37 13.46 -11.54 13.05
N ASP A 38 14.40 -12.28 13.65
CA ASP A 38 14.86 -13.59 13.17
C ASP A 38 14.10 -14.70 13.96
N LYS A 39 12.95 -15.08 13.44
CA LYS A 39 12.06 -16.09 14.04
C LYS A 39 11.43 -16.97 12.96
N PRO A 40 10.96 -18.17 13.33
CA PRO A 40 10.16 -19.03 12.46
C PRO A 40 8.95 -18.29 11.87
N ALA A 41 8.56 -18.64 10.65
CA ALA A 41 7.51 -17.94 9.91
C ALA A 41 6.14 -17.99 10.60
N ASP A 42 5.84 -19.06 11.31
CA ASP A 42 4.61 -19.22 12.08
C ASP A 42 4.58 -18.31 13.32
N GLU A 43 5.71 -18.16 14.04
CA GLU A 43 5.82 -17.20 15.14
C GLU A 43 5.68 -15.76 14.64
N LEU A 44 6.36 -15.42 13.53
CA LEU A 44 6.24 -14.10 12.93
C LEU A 44 4.81 -13.81 12.47
N LEU A 45 4.15 -14.78 11.86
CA LEU A 45 2.75 -14.63 11.48
C LEU A 45 1.86 -14.37 12.71
N ALA A 46 2.08 -15.12 13.81
CA ALA A 46 1.31 -14.93 15.04
C ALA A 46 1.51 -13.53 15.64
N LEU A 47 2.76 -13.06 15.72
CA LEU A 47 3.09 -11.72 16.21
C LEU A 47 2.48 -10.61 15.33
N ALA A 48 2.61 -10.74 14.01
CA ALA A 48 2.05 -9.79 13.07
C ALA A 48 0.53 -9.69 13.19
N LEU A 49 -0.16 -10.83 13.32
CA LEU A 49 -1.61 -10.84 13.46
C LEU A 49 -2.08 -10.28 14.80
N ALA A 50 -1.33 -10.49 15.88
CA ALA A 50 -1.63 -9.86 17.16
C ALA A 50 -1.52 -8.34 17.08
N ALA A 51 -0.50 -7.79 16.41
CA ALA A 51 -0.36 -6.35 16.16
C ALA A 51 -1.50 -5.80 15.30
N ALA A 52 -1.86 -6.52 14.22
CA ALA A 52 -2.99 -6.14 13.37
C ALA A 52 -4.31 -6.10 14.13
N ASP A 53 -4.54 -7.05 15.04
CA ASP A 53 -5.76 -7.10 15.85
C ASP A 53 -5.88 -5.89 16.79
N VAL A 54 -4.78 -5.41 17.35
CA VAL A 54 -4.75 -4.17 18.14
C VAL A 54 -5.21 -2.97 17.31
N ALA A 55 -4.77 -2.87 16.04
CA ALA A 55 -5.21 -1.79 15.14
C ALA A 55 -6.70 -1.91 14.75
N LEU A 56 -7.23 -3.12 14.68
CA LEU A 56 -8.63 -3.37 14.29
C LEU A 56 -9.62 -3.33 15.46
N ASP A 57 -9.16 -3.49 16.69
CA ASP A 57 -10.02 -3.62 17.88
C ASP A 57 -10.91 -2.41 18.17
N PRO A 58 -10.43 -1.15 18.04
CA PRO A 58 -11.25 0.05 18.25
C PRO A 58 -12.46 0.15 17.29
N HIS A 59 -12.45 -0.64 16.23
CA HIS A 59 -13.49 -0.64 15.21
C HIS A 59 -14.52 -1.77 15.40
N THR A 60 -14.42 -2.55 16.46
CA THR A 60 -15.45 -3.55 16.81
C THR A 60 -16.74 -2.84 17.25
N GLY A 61 -17.86 -3.27 16.70
CA GLY A 61 -19.16 -2.65 16.95
C GLY A 61 -20.27 -3.69 16.78
N SER A 62 -21.30 -3.36 16.02
CA SER A 62 -22.43 -4.24 15.74
C SER A 62 -22.01 -5.59 15.13
N THR A 63 -22.97 -6.54 15.09
CA THR A 63 -22.76 -7.88 14.51
C THR A 63 -22.32 -7.82 13.04
N LEU A 64 -22.87 -6.88 12.24
CA LEU A 64 -22.49 -6.70 10.83
C LEU A 64 -21.07 -6.17 10.71
N ARG A 65 -20.71 -5.19 11.53
CA ARG A 65 -19.36 -4.65 11.60
C ARG A 65 -18.36 -5.74 12.03
N GLY A 66 -18.70 -6.56 13.02
CA GLY A 66 -17.91 -7.72 13.43
C GLY A 66 -17.66 -8.73 12.30
N ALA A 67 -18.65 -9.00 11.45
CA ALA A 67 -18.48 -9.86 10.27
C ALA A 67 -17.53 -9.25 9.24
N ALA A 68 -17.66 -7.94 8.95
CA ALA A 68 -16.75 -7.23 8.06
C ALA A 68 -15.31 -7.23 8.59
N LEU A 69 -15.11 -7.03 9.88
CA LEU A 69 -13.78 -7.09 10.52
C LEU A 69 -13.16 -8.47 10.43
N ARG A 70 -13.93 -9.56 10.61
CA ARG A 70 -13.41 -10.92 10.40
C ARG A 70 -12.92 -11.14 8.97
N THR A 71 -13.62 -10.57 7.98
CA THR A 71 -13.17 -10.60 6.58
C THR A 71 -11.87 -9.82 6.41
N THR A 72 -11.80 -8.62 6.98
CA THR A 72 -10.60 -7.76 6.96
C THR A 72 -9.40 -8.45 7.61
N ARG A 73 -9.57 -9.11 8.76
CA ARG A 73 -8.53 -9.94 9.38
C ARG A 73 -8.02 -11.06 8.46
N GLY A 74 -8.93 -11.70 7.72
CA GLY A 74 -8.56 -12.70 6.71
C GLY A 74 -7.71 -12.13 5.58
N ASP A 75 -8.03 -10.93 5.13
CA ASP A 75 -7.27 -10.21 4.10
C ASP A 75 -5.88 -9.81 4.61
N VAL A 76 -5.81 -9.23 5.82
CA VAL A 76 -4.54 -8.88 6.48
C VAL A 76 -3.65 -10.12 6.64
N ARG A 77 -4.20 -11.25 7.10
CA ARG A 77 -3.47 -12.53 7.19
C ARG A 77 -2.87 -12.95 5.86
N SER A 78 -3.62 -12.81 4.76
CA SER A 78 -3.14 -13.18 3.43
C SER A 78 -1.99 -12.27 2.96
N LEU A 79 -2.09 -10.96 3.20
CA LEU A 79 -1.04 -9.99 2.86
C LEU A 79 0.23 -10.18 3.70
N VAL A 80 0.09 -10.49 4.99
CA VAL A 80 1.22 -10.79 5.87
C VAL A 80 1.93 -12.09 5.43
N ARG A 81 1.19 -13.15 5.12
CA ARG A 81 1.77 -14.39 4.59
C ARG A 81 2.55 -14.15 3.31
N TRP A 82 1.96 -13.43 2.35
CA TRP A 82 2.66 -13.05 1.14
C TRP A 82 3.97 -12.32 1.43
N SER A 83 3.97 -11.40 2.39
CA SER A 83 5.18 -10.67 2.81
C SER A 83 6.23 -11.60 3.40
N LEU A 84 5.84 -12.59 4.20
CA LEU A 84 6.75 -13.58 4.77
C LEU A 84 7.32 -14.56 3.72
N GLU A 85 6.62 -14.79 2.63
CA GLU A 85 7.05 -15.63 1.51
C GLU A 85 7.96 -14.87 0.51
N ASN A 86 7.91 -13.52 0.52
CA ASN A 86 8.61 -12.65 -0.42
C ASN A 86 9.68 -11.77 0.27
N ARG A 87 10.60 -12.40 1.01
CA ARG A 87 11.61 -11.74 1.86
C ARG A 87 12.91 -11.33 1.18
N GLN A 88 12.98 -11.34 -0.15
CA GLN A 88 14.15 -10.81 -0.88
C GLN A 88 14.40 -9.32 -0.64
N TYR A 89 13.38 -8.62 -0.11
CA TYR A 89 13.49 -7.26 0.40
C TYR A 89 13.08 -7.24 1.87
N SER A 90 13.76 -6.42 2.66
CA SER A 90 13.45 -6.19 4.07
C SER A 90 12.59 -4.95 4.25
N PHE A 91 11.61 -5.00 5.13
CA PHE A 91 10.78 -3.85 5.49
C PHE A 91 11.64 -2.69 6.00
N ARG A 92 11.36 -1.49 5.52
CA ARG A 92 11.99 -0.25 5.97
C ARG A 92 11.01 0.70 6.63
N GLU A 93 9.96 1.10 5.93
CA GLU A 93 8.98 2.07 6.41
C GLU A 93 7.57 1.75 5.89
N ALA A 94 6.54 2.16 6.65
CA ALA A 94 5.15 2.16 6.23
C ALA A 94 4.56 3.56 6.35
N GLU A 95 3.48 3.82 5.59
CA GLU A 95 2.69 5.05 5.64
C GLU A 95 3.55 6.32 5.50
N LYS A 96 4.57 6.27 4.62
CA LYS A 96 5.53 7.37 4.45
C LYS A 96 4.96 8.51 3.64
N GLY A 97 4.72 9.64 4.31
CA GLY A 97 4.23 10.86 3.69
C GLY A 97 5.33 11.66 2.96
N PHE A 98 4.94 12.28 1.87
CA PHE A 98 5.73 13.32 1.18
C PHE A 98 4.84 14.49 0.76
N GLY A 99 5.36 15.69 0.83
CA GLY A 99 4.60 16.90 0.59
C GLY A 99 4.92 18.03 1.56
N GLU A 100 4.10 19.06 1.57
CA GLU A 100 4.26 20.17 2.52
C GLU A 100 3.92 19.69 3.93
N GLY A 101 4.83 19.92 4.87
CA GLY A 101 4.68 19.50 6.27
C GLY A 101 5.01 18.03 6.54
N GLU A 102 5.30 17.23 5.52
CA GLU A 102 5.75 15.86 5.65
C GLU A 102 7.27 15.76 5.79
N SER A 103 7.77 14.59 6.20
CA SER A 103 9.22 14.35 6.36
C SER A 103 10.00 14.36 5.04
N TRP A 104 9.34 14.01 3.94
CA TRP A 104 9.89 14.12 2.59
C TRP A 104 9.26 15.29 1.86
N ALA A 105 10.08 16.04 1.11
CA ALA A 105 9.61 17.15 0.28
C ALA A 105 8.59 16.68 -0.77
N PRO A 106 7.76 17.58 -1.34
CA PRO A 106 6.89 17.25 -2.48
C PRO A 106 7.67 16.64 -3.64
N LEU A 107 7.04 15.74 -4.37
CA LEU A 107 7.58 15.27 -5.65
C LEU A 107 7.41 16.37 -6.68
N GLN A 108 8.53 16.86 -7.24
CA GLN A 108 8.50 17.81 -8.32
C GLN A 108 8.27 17.11 -9.68
N LEU A 109 7.23 17.52 -10.40
CA LEU A 109 6.88 17.02 -11.72
C LEU A 109 6.62 18.21 -12.65
N GLY A 110 7.63 18.64 -13.41
CA GLY A 110 7.56 19.90 -14.15
C GLY A 110 7.25 21.07 -13.22
N PRO A 111 6.22 21.90 -13.49
CA PRO A 111 5.80 22.99 -12.64
C PRO A 111 4.98 22.52 -11.41
N TYR A 112 4.56 21.26 -11.34
CA TYR A 112 3.67 20.74 -10.33
C TYR A 112 4.42 20.18 -9.12
N ARG A 113 3.86 20.41 -7.93
CA ARG A 113 4.33 19.85 -6.65
C ARG A 113 3.30 18.86 -6.15
N LEU A 114 3.64 17.57 -6.14
CA LEU A 114 2.75 16.50 -5.77
C LEU A 114 3.03 16.05 -4.34
N SER A 115 1.96 15.80 -3.60
CA SER A 115 1.98 15.22 -2.26
C SER A 115 1.34 13.85 -2.29
N GLY A 116 1.73 12.98 -1.36
CA GLY A 116 1.17 11.64 -1.27
C GLY A 116 1.68 10.88 -0.04
N ARG A 117 1.26 9.63 0.03
CA ARG A 117 1.69 8.71 1.08
C ARG A 117 1.94 7.34 0.49
N VAL A 118 3.13 6.81 0.74
CA VAL A 118 3.56 5.49 0.28
C VAL A 118 3.19 4.47 1.36
N ASP A 119 2.41 3.45 1.01
CA ASP A 119 1.90 2.48 1.98
C ASP A 119 3.03 1.65 2.60
N ARG A 120 3.99 1.20 1.78
CA ARG A 120 5.13 0.41 2.26
C ARG A 120 6.36 0.57 1.38
N ILE A 121 7.50 0.66 2.04
CA ILE A 121 8.84 0.69 1.43
C ILE A 121 9.66 -0.44 2.02
N ASP A 122 10.22 -1.27 1.15
CA ASP A 122 11.20 -2.30 1.48
C ASP A 122 12.53 -2.00 0.79
N VAL A 123 13.62 -2.51 1.33
CA VAL A 123 14.96 -2.37 0.76
C VAL A 123 15.62 -3.73 0.54
N SER A 124 16.40 -3.85 -0.53
CA SER A 124 17.22 -5.05 -0.78
C SER A 124 18.33 -5.18 0.25
N SER A 125 18.84 -6.39 0.42
CA SER A 125 19.91 -6.68 1.41
C SER A 125 21.22 -5.93 1.13
N ASP A 126 21.49 -5.59 -0.12
CA ASP A 126 22.66 -4.81 -0.55
C ASP A 126 22.43 -3.29 -0.46
N GLY A 127 21.21 -2.85 -0.12
CA GLY A 127 20.83 -1.45 -0.04
C GLY A 127 20.71 -0.71 -1.37
N GLN A 128 20.96 -1.38 -2.50
CA GLN A 128 20.92 -0.75 -3.83
C GLN A 128 19.53 -0.73 -4.47
N GLY A 129 18.65 -1.61 -4.01
CA GLY A 129 17.30 -1.75 -4.53
C GLY A 129 16.24 -1.32 -3.51
N VAL A 130 15.17 -0.73 -3.99
CA VAL A 130 13.97 -0.45 -3.19
C VAL A 130 12.75 -1.08 -3.83
N ARG A 131 11.81 -1.52 -3.00
CA ARG A 131 10.51 -2.00 -3.42
C ARG A 131 9.43 -1.14 -2.77
N VAL A 132 8.57 -0.58 -3.59
CA VAL A 132 7.38 0.17 -3.18
C VAL A 132 6.17 -0.75 -3.32
N ILE A 133 5.36 -0.85 -2.28
CA ILE A 133 4.12 -1.62 -2.30
C ILE A 133 2.96 -0.70 -1.98
N ASP A 134 1.94 -0.71 -2.83
CA ASP A 134 0.67 -0.03 -2.65
C ASP A 134 -0.43 -1.08 -2.51
N TYR A 135 -1.11 -1.08 -1.37
CA TYR A 135 -2.16 -2.06 -1.07
C TYR A 135 -3.49 -1.67 -1.70
N LYS A 136 -4.16 -2.63 -2.33
CA LYS A 136 -5.48 -2.43 -2.92
C LYS A 136 -6.49 -3.38 -2.30
N SER A 137 -7.61 -2.88 -1.82
CA SER A 137 -8.68 -3.69 -1.23
C SER A 137 -9.44 -4.56 -2.24
N GLY A 138 -9.11 -4.46 -3.53
CA GLY A 138 -9.69 -5.21 -4.64
C GLY A 138 -8.64 -5.61 -5.67
N GLN A 139 -9.06 -5.74 -6.92
CA GLN A 139 -8.12 -6.00 -8.02
C GLN A 139 -7.20 -4.79 -8.23
N PRO A 140 -5.88 -5.01 -8.31
CA PRO A 140 -4.96 -3.94 -8.61
C PRO A 140 -5.11 -3.48 -10.07
N PRO A 141 -4.83 -2.19 -10.38
CA PRO A 141 -4.86 -1.68 -11.73
C PRO A 141 -3.84 -2.42 -12.63
N SER A 142 -4.12 -2.51 -13.92
CA SER A 142 -3.13 -3.03 -14.87
C SER A 142 -2.04 -1.99 -15.12
N ARG A 143 -0.85 -2.43 -15.57
CA ARG A 143 0.30 -1.56 -15.87
C ARG A 143 -0.05 -0.43 -16.86
N ASN A 144 -0.98 -0.66 -17.76
CA ASN A 144 -1.40 0.29 -18.80
C ASN A 144 -2.64 1.11 -18.39
N ASP A 145 -3.12 0.94 -17.17
CA ASP A 145 -4.24 1.70 -16.65
C ASP A 145 -3.80 3.13 -16.29
N GLU A 146 -4.63 4.13 -16.56
CA GLU A 146 -4.37 5.51 -16.13
C GLU A 146 -4.18 5.61 -14.60
N HIS A 147 -4.86 4.74 -13.84
CA HIS A 147 -4.69 4.63 -12.39
C HIS A 147 -3.34 4.03 -11.95
N ALA A 148 -2.55 3.47 -12.88
CA ALA A 148 -1.23 2.94 -12.58
C ALA A 148 -0.15 4.02 -12.38
N LEU A 149 -0.46 5.30 -12.64
CA LEU A 149 0.48 6.40 -12.43
C LEU A 149 0.94 6.54 -10.97
N GLN A 150 0.08 6.23 -10.00
CA GLN A 150 0.42 6.33 -8.59
C GLN A 150 1.66 5.49 -8.22
N GLY A 151 1.68 4.21 -8.62
CA GLY A 151 2.80 3.32 -8.32
C GLY A 151 4.11 3.79 -8.93
N TRP A 152 4.06 4.35 -10.13
CA TRP A 152 5.21 4.94 -10.79
C TRP A 152 5.71 6.22 -10.10
N LEU A 153 4.81 7.15 -9.75
CA LEU A 153 5.17 8.37 -9.02
C LEU A 153 5.82 8.04 -7.67
N TYR A 154 5.30 7.04 -6.97
CA TYR A 154 5.85 6.57 -5.72
C TYR A 154 7.22 5.92 -5.90
N ALA A 155 7.40 5.08 -6.94
CA ALA A 155 8.68 4.50 -7.29
C ALA A 155 9.75 5.59 -7.46
N ARG A 156 9.45 6.61 -8.28
CA ARG A 156 10.35 7.75 -8.52
C ARG A 156 10.67 8.50 -7.24
N LYS A 157 9.64 8.82 -6.44
CA LYS A 157 9.82 9.55 -5.17
C LYS A 157 10.74 8.80 -4.22
N VAL A 158 10.47 7.52 -3.99
CA VAL A 158 11.24 6.68 -3.07
C VAL A 158 12.67 6.49 -3.56
N ALA A 159 12.87 6.22 -4.84
CA ALA A 159 14.21 6.06 -5.41
C ALA A 159 15.05 7.34 -5.26
N THR A 160 14.46 8.50 -5.51
CA THR A 160 15.13 9.80 -5.34
C THR A 160 15.53 10.04 -3.88
N GLU A 161 14.63 9.81 -2.93
CA GLU A 161 14.89 10.07 -1.51
C GLU A 161 15.91 9.10 -0.91
N LEU A 162 15.95 7.87 -1.38
CA LEU A 162 16.85 6.84 -0.85
C LEU A 162 18.13 6.67 -1.68
N GLY A 163 18.27 7.37 -2.80
CA GLY A 163 19.42 7.22 -3.70
C GLY A 163 19.56 5.81 -4.29
N ALA A 164 18.41 5.12 -4.51
CA ALA A 164 18.42 3.74 -4.96
C ALA A 164 18.73 3.63 -6.45
N GLY A 165 19.61 2.70 -6.83
CA GLY A 165 19.95 2.43 -8.23
C GLY A 165 18.93 1.55 -8.95
N GLN A 166 18.08 0.83 -8.19
CA GLN A 166 17.01 -0.01 -8.72
C GLN A 166 15.74 0.19 -7.91
N VAL A 167 14.59 0.24 -8.59
CA VAL A 167 13.29 0.36 -7.94
C VAL A 167 12.29 -0.61 -8.54
N GLN A 168 11.52 -1.27 -7.67
CA GLN A 168 10.36 -2.06 -8.04
C GLN A 168 9.13 -1.45 -7.39
N SER A 169 8.07 -1.24 -8.15
CA SER A 169 6.77 -0.82 -7.63
C SER A 169 5.71 -1.86 -7.92
N LEU A 170 5.00 -2.27 -6.87
CA LEU A 170 3.96 -3.29 -6.92
C LEU A 170 2.64 -2.73 -6.39
N TYR A 171 1.55 -3.01 -7.10
CA TYR A 171 0.22 -3.04 -6.51
C TYR A 171 -0.02 -4.42 -5.92
N LEU A 172 -0.34 -4.48 -4.63
CA LEU A 172 -0.67 -5.73 -3.97
C LEU A 172 -2.16 -5.73 -3.60
N GLY A 173 -2.95 -6.30 -4.47
CA GLY A 173 -4.39 -6.44 -4.28
C GLY A 173 -4.80 -7.81 -3.77
N LEU A 174 -6.10 -7.98 -3.55
CA LEU A 174 -6.72 -9.22 -3.11
C LEU A 174 -7.83 -9.61 -4.09
N ALA A 175 -7.70 -10.78 -4.72
CA ALA A 175 -8.79 -11.40 -5.42
C ALA A 175 -9.23 -12.64 -4.65
N ARG A 176 -10.48 -12.65 -4.17
CA ARG A 176 -11.03 -13.74 -3.36
C ARG A 176 -10.10 -14.17 -2.20
N ARG A 177 -9.50 -13.18 -1.51
CA ARG A 177 -8.51 -13.35 -0.44
C ARG A 177 -7.17 -13.97 -0.86
N VAL A 178 -6.90 -14.04 -2.13
CA VAL A 178 -5.59 -14.46 -2.66
C VAL A 178 -4.82 -13.19 -3.01
N PRO A 179 -3.58 -13.00 -2.49
CA PRO A 179 -2.74 -11.87 -2.88
C PRO A 179 -2.45 -11.90 -4.37
N LEU A 180 -2.66 -10.76 -5.03
CA LEU A 180 -2.40 -10.55 -6.45
C LEU A 180 -1.38 -9.42 -6.60
N PRO A 181 -0.07 -9.74 -6.62
CA PRO A 181 0.93 -8.74 -6.94
C PRO A 181 0.85 -8.40 -8.43
N LYS A 182 0.81 -7.10 -8.73
CA LYS A 182 0.97 -6.58 -10.09
C LYS A 182 2.07 -5.55 -10.09
N GLU A 183 3.12 -5.82 -10.85
CA GLU A 183 4.19 -4.88 -11.06
C GLU A 183 3.69 -3.70 -11.88
N SER A 184 3.91 -2.49 -11.37
CA SER A 184 3.63 -1.24 -12.08
C SER A 184 4.89 -0.67 -12.71
N TYR A 185 6.05 -0.90 -12.09
CA TYR A 185 7.36 -0.50 -12.59
C TYR A 185 8.47 -1.40 -12.03
N SER A 186 9.51 -1.64 -12.81
CA SER A 186 10.75 -2.27 -12.36
C SER A 186 11.91 -1.80 -13.24
N GLY A 187 12.94 -1.23 -12.64
CA GLY A 187 14.12 -0.75 -13.36
C GLY A 187 14.90 0.34 -12.63
N ALA A 188 15.78 1.00 -13.37
CA ALA A 188 16.55 2.12 -12.85
C ALA A 188 15.67 3.39 -12.73
N PRO A 189 15.89 4.22 -11.70
CA PRO A 189 15.07 5.41 -11.46
C PRO A 189 15.17 6.50 -12.55
N ASP A 190 16.17 6.44 -13.41
CA ASP A 190 16.40 7.31 -14.57
C ASP A 190 16.11 6.60 -15.91
N GLY A 191 15.51 5.43 -15.87
CA GLY A 191 15.21 4.62 -17.05
C GLY A 191 14.23 5.31 -18.01
N THR A 192 14.35 5.02 -19.30
CA THR A 192 13.53 5.62 -20.38
C THR A 192 12.03 5.46 -20.11
N GLU A 193 11.58 4.32 -19.63
CA GLU A 193 10.17 4.10 -19.28
C GLU A 193 9.66 5.07 -18.20
N LEU A 194 10.52 5.45 -17.25
CA LEU A 194 10.20 6.43 -16.23
C LEU A 194 10.02 7.82 -16.81
N LEU A 195 10.86 8.21 -17.75
CA LEU A 195 10.80 9.49 -18.45
C LEU A 195 9.56 9.60 -19.35
N ASP A 196 9.21 8.53 -20.05
CA ASP A 196 8.02 8.50 -20.92
C ASP A 196 6.73 8.65 -20.07
N ARG A 197 6.69 8.01 -18.91
CA ARG A 197 5.56 8.13 -17.97
C ARG A 197 5.49 9.50 -17.30
N GLU A 198 6.63 10.14 -17.07
CA GLU A 198 6.67 11.52 -16.60
C GLU A 198 6.00 12.47 -17.60
N GLN A 199 6.35 12.36 -18.87
CA GLN A 199 5.73 13.16 -19.92
C GLN A 199 4.23 12.90 -20.04
N TYR A 200 3.81 11.63 -19.93
CA TYR A 200 2.39 11.27 -19.93
C TYR A 200 1.65 11.88 -18.72
N ALA A 201 2.24 11.82 -17.52
CA ALA A 201 1.65 12.40 -16.32
C ALA A 201 1.54 13.93 -16.41
N LEU A 202 2.56 14.60 -16.94
CA LEU A 202 2.55 16.04 -17.19
C LEU A 202 1.42 16.42 -18.15
N GLY A 203 1.28 15.74 -19.28
CA GLY A 203 0.20 15.98 -20.23
C GLY A 203 -1.20 15.79 -19.64
N LYS A 204 -1.37 14.87 -18.68
CA LYS A 204 -2.64 14.73 -17.95
C LYS A 204 -2.90 15.87 -16.97
N LEU A 205 -1.88 16.36 -16.27
CA LEU A 205 -2.00 17.49 -15.34
C LEU A 205 -2.25 18.83 -16.07
N GLU A 206 -1.71 19.00 -17.27
CA GLU A 206 -1.94 20.17 -18.11
C GLU A 206 -3.35 20.22 -18.72
N ALA A 207 -4.03 19.06 -18.80
CA ALA A 207 -5.39 18.93 -19.32
C ALA A 207 -6.50 19.14 -18.28
N LEU A 208 -6.14 19.33 -16.98
CA LEU A 208 -7.07 19.62 -15.88
C LEU A 208 -7.28 21.10 -15.69
#